data_4096206195ef1346125c94da0f168dbf
#
_entry.id   4096206195ef1346125c94da0f168dbf
#
_cell.length_a   1.000
_cell.length_b   1.000
_cell.length_c   1.000
_cell.angle_alpha   90.00
_cell.angle_beta   90.00
_cell.angle_gamma   90.00
#
_symmetry.space_group_name_H-M   'P 1'
#
loop_
_entity.id
_entity.type
_entity.pdbx_description
1 polymer ?
#
loop_
_entity_poly.entity_id
_entity_poly.type
_entity_poly.pdbx_seq_one_letter_code
_entity_poly.pdbx_strand_id
1 'polypeptide(L)'
;PKGFPCVIEMKFRNKHYDTKMLEKDKYDALMGIDENIVKIFYVFDPKGNFLYYLNKITLPEPVKKYCPDTTMWTKKRILKDVYLLTENDAVVINLNFSK
;
A
#
# COMPACT_ATOMS: atom_id res chain seq x y z
N PRO A 1 -14.21 -13.23 18.98
CA PRO A 1 -13.75 -12.83 18.33
C PRO A 1 -14.17 -11.73 17.81
N LYS A 2 -14.21 -10.91 18.40
CA LYS A 2 -14.44 -9.83 17.93
C LYS A 2 -13.33 -9.37 17.19
N GLY A 3 -13.40 -8.97 16.04
CA GLY A 3 -12.33 -8.41 15.28
C GLY A 3 -12.02 -7.03 15.77
N PHE A 4 -10.87 -6.56 15.38
CA PHE A 4 -10.52 -5.17 15.63
C PHE A 4 -10.91 -4.37 14.40
N PRO A 5 -11.36 -3.14 14.58
CA PRO A 5 -11.67 -2.31 13.43
C PRO A 5 -10.40 -2.06 12.64
N CYS A 6 -10.51 -2.08 11.33
CA CYS A 6 -9.38 -1.80 10.47
C CYS A 6 -9.82 -1.03 9.24
N VAL A 7 -8.88 -0.32 8.65
CA VAL A 7 -9.12 0.35 7.40
C VAL A 7 -8.06 -0.17 6.43
N ILE A 8 -8.45 -0.45 5.22
CA ILE A 8 -7.59 -1.07 4.23
C ILE A 8 -7.51 -0.19 3.00
N GLU A 9 -6.29 0.15 2.62
CA GLU A 9 -6.03 0.80 1.36
C GLU A 9 -5.65 -0.31 0.39
N MET A 10 -6.43 -0.52 -0.67
CA MET A 10 -6.19 -1.61 -1.60
C MET A 10 -5.61 -1.08 -2.89
N LYS A 11 -4.68 -1.84 -3.45
CA LYS A 11 -4.05 -1.47 -4.69
C LYS A 11 -3.97 -2.69 -5.59
N PHE A 12 -4.43 -2.55 -6.82
CA PHE A 12 -4.39 -3.66 -7.77
C PHE A 12 -3.38 -3.32 -8.85
N ARG A 13 -2.44 -4.22 -9.09
CA ARG A 13 -1.42 -4.03 -10.11
C ARG A 13 -1.46 -5.18 -11.09
N ASN A 14 -1.35 -4.89 -12.36
CA ASN A 14 -1.29 -5.94 -13.38
C ASN A 14 0.14 -6.29 -13.73
N LYS A 15 1.11 -5.70 -13.06
CA LYS A 15 2.51 -6.07 -13.18
C LYS A 15 3.09 -6.26 -11.81
N HIS A 16 4.07 -7.14 -11.68
CA HIS A 16 4.79 -7.33 -10.42
C HIS A 16 5.92 -6.31 -10.32
N TYR A 17 6.06 -5.70 -9.16
CA TYR A 17 7.19 -4.82 -8.84
C TYR A 17 7.81 -5.31 -7.54
N ASP A 18 9.14 -5.28 -7.45
CA ASP A 18 9.83 -5.74 -6.25
C ASP A 18 9.50 -4.89 -5.04
N THR A 19 9.20 -3.63 -5.24
CA THR A 19 8.77 -2.77 -4.15
C THR A 19 7.32 -2.37 -4.39
N LYS A 20 6.60 -2.14 -3.31
CA LYS A 20 5.20 -1.74 -3.38
C LYS A 20 5.12 -0.28 -3.00
N MET A 21 4.63 0.55 -3.90
CA MET A 21 4.61 1.99 -3.72
C MET A 21 3.38 2.45 -2.96
N LEU A 22 3.61 3.15 -1.87
CA LEU A 22 2.54 3.76 -1.08
C LEU A 22 2.78 5.26 -1.05
N GLU A 23 1.83 6.03 -1.59
CA GLU A 23 1.96 7.48 -1.61
C GLU A 23 1.92 8.02 -0.19
N LYS A 24 2.83 8.95 0.11
CA LYS A 24 2.96 9.46 1.46
C LYS A 24 1.68 10.16 1.93
N ASP A 25 1.01 10.89 1.05
CA ASP A 25 -0.22 11.57 1.45
C ASP A 25 -1.31 10.57 1.83
N LYS A 26 -1.36 9.42 1.18
CA LYS A 26 -2.33 8.39 1.56
C LYS A 26 -1.95 7.75 2.89
N TYR A 27 -0.66 7.53 3.10
CA TYR A 27 -0.19 7.01 4.37
C TYR A 27 -0.53 7.99 5.50
N ASP A 28 -0.25 9.28 5.28
CA ASP A 28 -0.51 10.28 6.31
C ASP A 28 -2.00 10.35 6.62
N ALA A 29 -2.84 10.25 5.61
CA ALA A 29 -4.29 10.26 5.82
C ALA A 29 -4.75 9.05 6.63
N LEU A 30 -4.20 7.87 6.33
CA LEU A 30 -4.55 6.68 7.08
C LEU A 30 -4.10 6.78 8.53
N MET A 31 -2.88 7.22 8.74
CA MET A 31 -2.34 7.31 10.10
C MET A 31 -2.99 8.42 10.91
N GLY A 32 -3.67 9.35 10.25
CA GLY A 32 -4.47 10.36 10.95
C GLY A 32 -5.78 9.84 11.48
N ILE A 33 -6.19 8.64 11.08
CA ILE A 33 -7.38 8.01 11.61
C ILE A 33 -7.03 7.50 13.01
N ASP A 34 -8.05 7.36 13.86
CA ASP A 34 -7.89 6.92 15.24
C ASP A 34 -6.80 5.88 15.38
N GLU A 35 -5.88 6.08 16.32
CA GLU A 35 -4.75 5.18 16.49
C GLU A 35 -5.17 3.78 16.91
N ASN A 36 -6.38 3.62 17.42
CA ASN A 36 -6.88 2.31 17.80
C ASN A 36 -7.37 1.49 16.61
N ILE A 37 -7.35 2.08 15.42
CA ILE A 37 -7.78 1.37 14.22
C ILE A 37 -6.54 0.85 13.49
N VAL A 38 -6.60 -0.42 13.11
CA VAL A 38 -5.49 -1.04 12.39
C VAL A 38 -5.51 -0.55 10.95
N LYS A 39 -4.37 -0.11 10.45
CA LYS A 39 -4.26 0.41 9.09
C LYS A 39 -3.48 -0.60 8.25
N ILE A 40 -4.08 -1.00 7.15
CA ILE A 40 -3.54 -2.05 6.30
C ILE A 40 -3.40 -1.52 4.88
N PHE A 41 -2.26 -1.78 4.27
CA PHE A 41 -2.03 -1.53 2.86
C PHE A 41 -1.96 -2.89 2.19
N TYR A 42 -2.84 -3.15 1.24
CA TYR A 42 -2.96 -4.48 0.64
C TYR A 42 -2.73 -4.34 -0.86
N VAL A 43 -1.72 -5.01 -1.38
CA VAL A 43 -1.38 -4.94 -2.78
C VAL A 43 -1.62 -6.29 -3.43
N PHE A 44 -2.38 -6.28 -4.51
CA PHE A 44 -2.62 -7.46 -5.33
C PHE A 44 -1.79 -7.33 -6.59
N ASP A 45 -0.95 -8.30 -6.88
CA ASP A 45 -0.22 -8.28 -8.14
C ASP A 45 -0.12 -9.72 -8.67
N PRO A 46 0.43 -9.89 -9.89
CA PRO A 46 0.43 -11.24 -10.48
C PRO A 46 1.18 -12.30 -9.71
N LYS A 47 2.07 -11.91 -8.81
CA LYS A 47 2.84 -12.89 -8.04
C LYS A 47 2.23 -13.18 -6.69
N GLY A 48 1.24 -12.44 -6.26
CA GLY A 48 0.60 -12.73 -4.99
C GLY A 48 -0.02 -11.51 -4.36
N ASN A 49 -0.39 -11.67 -3.13
CA ASN A 49 -1.03 -10.62 -2.37
C ASN A 49 -0.13 -10.28 -1.20
N PHE A 50 0.13 -8.98 -1.03
CA PHE A 50 1.08 -8.50 -0.04
C PHE A 50 0.34 -7.59 0.92
N LEU A 51 0.34 -7.95 2.18
CA LEU A 51 -0.40 -7.22 3.19
C LEU A 51 0.57 -6.57 4.16
N TYR A 52 0.46 -5.26 4.33
CA TYR A 52 1.32 -4.51 5.23
C TYR A 52 0.52 -3.95 6.38
N TYR A 53 0.95 -4.27 7.60
CA TYR A 53 0.35 -3.68 8.79
C TYR A 53 1.08 -2.38 9.07
N LEU A 54 0.50 -1.28 8.63
CA LEU A 54 1.20 0.01 8.67
C LEU A 54 1.51 0.48 10.08
N ASN A 55 0.77 -0.02 11.06
CA ASN A 55 1.02 0.35 12.45
C ASN A 55 2.28 -0.30 13.01
N LYS A 56 2.80 -1.33 12.33
CA LYS A 56 3.88 -2.13 12.86
C LYS A 56 5.17 -2.10 12.08
N ILE A 57 5.14 -1.72 10.84
CA ILE A 57 6.35 -1.76 10.03
C ILE A 57 7.13 -0.46 10.18
N THR A 58 8.42 -0.53 9.95
CA THR A 58 9.27 0.65 9.92
C THR A 58 9.37 1.09 8.47
N LEU A 59 8.93 2.30 8.18
CA LEU A 59 8.94 2.78 6.82
C LEU A 59 10.33 3.21 6.39
N PRO A 60 10.67 3.00 5.12
CA PRO A 60 11.91 3.55 4.59
C PRO A 60 11.76 5.04 4.40
N GLU A 61 12.84 5.72 4.05
CA GLU A 61 12.76 7.13 3.72
C GLU A 61 11.91 7.28 2.47
N PRO A 62 11.08 8.30 2.42
CA PRO A 62 10.27 8.51 1.21
C PRO A 62 11.15 8.97 0.06
N VAL A 63 10.76 8.63 -1.14
CA VAL A 63 11.45 9.06 -2.35
C VAL A 63 10.44 9.74 -3.25
N LYS A 64 10.92 10.52 -4.19
CA LYS A 64 10.03 11.21 -5.10
C LYS A 64 9.85 10.40 -6.37
N LYS A 65 8.60 10.25 -6.78
CA LYS A 65 8.25 9.53 -7.99
C LYS A 65 7.15 10.28 -8.72
N TYR A 66 7.14 10.16 -10.03
CA TYR A 66 6.05 10.71 -10.80
C TYR A 66 4.88 9.74 -10.73
N CYS A 67 3.76 10.23 -10.29
CA CYS A 67 2.54 9.45 -10.13
C CYS A 67 1.42 10.09 -10.93
N PRO A 68 0.44 9.31 -11.35
CA PRO A 68 -0.71 9.90 -12.02
C PRO A 68 -1.37 10.89 -11.08
N ASP A 69 -1.83 11.99 -11.65
CA ASP A 69 -2.66 12.90 -10.88
C ASP A 69 -3.98 12.17 -10.60
N THR A 70 -4.51 12.37 -9.41
CA THR A 70 -5.76 11.71 -9.06
C THR A 70 -6.95 12.31 -9.78
N THR A 71 -6.77 13.42 -10.46
CA THR A 71 -7.83 14.02 -11.24
C THR A 71 -8.07 13.19 -12.48
N MET A 72 -9.27 12.67 -12.62
CA MET A 72 -9.57 11.73 -13.67
C MET A 72 -9.46 12.27 -15.06
N TRP A 73 -9.56 13.55 -15.21
CA TRP A 73 -9.62 14.14 -16.53
C TRP A 73 -8.28 14.38 -17.18
N THR A 74 -7.20 14.23 -16.46
CA THR A 74 -5.90 14.48 -17.05
C THR A 74 -5.03 13.27 -16.91
N LYS A 75 -4.12 13.11 -17.83
CA LYS A 75 -3.11 12.05 -17.75
C LYS A 75 -1.79 12.60 -17.26
N LYS A 76 -1.83 13.74 -16.61
CA LYS A 76 -0.63 14.31 -16.07
C LYS A 76 -0.07 13.45 -14.98
N ARG A 77 1.22 13.48 -14.89
CA ARG A 77 1.93 12.83 -13.77
C ARG A 77 2.53 13.94 -12.95
N ILE A 78 2.39 13.84 -11.63
CA ILE A 78 2.96 14.82 -10.73
C ILE A 78 3.94 14.12 -9.82
N LEU A 79 4.93 14.89 -9.35
CA LEU A 79 5.96 14.37 -8.49
C LEU A 79 5.40 14.25 -7.08
N LYS A 80 5.44 13.06 -6.52
CA LYS A 80 4.91 12.81 -5.18
C LYS A 80 5.94 12.10 -4.33
N ASP A 81 5.84 12.30 -3.02
CA ASP A 81 6.63 11.52 -2.08
C ASP A 81 5.97 10.17 -1.89
N VAL A 82 6.73 9.12 -2.00
CA VAL A 82 6.18 7.77 -1.85
C VAL A 82 7.12 6.93 -1.01
N TYR A 83 6.56 5.92 -0.34
CA TYR A 83 7.34 4.90 0.33
C TYR A 83 7.41 3.69 -0.58
N LEU A 84 8.61 3.15 -0.76
CA LEU A 84 8.78 1.94 -1.55
C LEU A 84 8.97 0.78 -0.57
N LEU A 85 7.90 0.06 -0.32
CA LEU A 85 7.89 -0.99 0.69
C LEU A 85 8.43 -2.29 0.10
N THR A 86 9.28 -2.97 0.86
CA THR A 86 9.84 -4.23 0.38
C THR A 86 8.89 -5.36 0.71
N GLU A 87 9.03 -6.45 -0.01
CA GLU A 87 8.19 -7.62 0.24
C GLU A 87 8.53 -8.27 1.57
N ASN A 88 9.72 -8.02 2.10
CA ASN A 88 10.11 -8.59 3.39
C ASN A 88 9.26 -8.08 4.54
N ASP A 89 8.70 -6.88 4.40
CA ASP A 89 7.88 -6.30 5.44
C ASP A 89 6.42 -6.68 5.33
N ALA A 90 6.06 -7.44 4.31
CA ALA A 90 4.68 -7.82 4.08
C ALA A 90 4.38 -9.19 4.64
N VAL A 91 3.12 -9.39 4.96
CA VAL A 91 2.61 -10.74 5.13
C VAL A 91 2.16 -11.15 3.74
N VAL A 92 2.80 -12.17 3.18
CA VAL A 92 2.48 -12.61 1.84
C VAL A 92 1.35 -13.62 1.93
N ILE A 93 0.25 -13.32 1.27
CA ILE A 93 -0.86 -14.22 1.24
C ILE A 93 -0.90 -14.84 -0.14
N ASN A 94 -0.68 -16.14 -0.18
CA ASN A 94 -0.70 -16.82 -1.45
C ASN A 94 -2.08 -17.37 -1.68
N LEU A 95 -2.86 -16.68 -2.48
CA LEU A 95 -4.20 -17.12 -2.80
C LEU A 95 -4.25 -17.92 -4.07
N ASN A 96 -3.12 -18.38 -4.54
CA ASN A 96 -3.08 -19.12 -5.77
C ASN A 96 -3.47 -20.54 -5.48
N PHE A 97 -4.72 -20.85 -5.66
CA PHE A 97 -5.20 -22.17 -5.40
C PHE A 97 -5.24 -22.99 -6.63
N SER A 98 -4.67 -22.64 -7.61
CA SER A 98 -4.80 -23.31 -8.86
C SER A 98 -4.66 -24.73 -8.84
N LYS A 99 -5.07 -24.80 -9.14
CA LYS A 99 -4.95 -25.69 -9.12
C LYS A 99 -5.18 -26.01 -9.94
#